data_b0ec62fa2465e0f39e6e4ec2b0a86be9
#
_entry.id   b0ec62fa2465e0f39e6e4ec2b0a86be9
#
_cell.length_a   1.000
_cell.length_b   1.000
_cell.length_c   1.000
_cell.angle_alpha   90.00
_cell.angle_beta   90.00
_cell.angle_gamma   90.00
#
_symmetry.space_group_name_H-M   'P 1'
#
loop_
_entity.id
_entity.type
_entity.pdbx_description
1 polymer ?
#
loop_
_entity_poly.entity_id
_entity_poly.type
_entity_poly.pdbx_seq_one_letter_code
_entity_poly.pdbx_strand_id
1 'polypeptide(L)'
;MTQTKKANSYVPTIAPKTISQTRQDIKNYTDAKNMFLNADNPKRYPWYNLLDTIIVDLHLQSQINNRMLKTLSQPFLIKDLKGNLDQDLTSLLQNEKFIYQVNKAILQTVYYGHSLGEFDYVNGRLVFNLIPRQNVDPVNGYIFKDYTDDKKIEYRLQKEYGSWLIEFGNNKDFGLLDGCVPHVLFKRFAQSCYSELCEIYGIPPRVLKTNTQDRTMVARGEKMLKDMGSAAWFIIDENETFEFAQGVSTNGDVYKNLMQFCNNELSMGISGAVVGQDTKNGSNGKEKTSIGILQDLIDSDLSLIEQTWNTTIIPALKVLGVVTKDAVYTYPPAEDLDKLWKMTTEADKFKNIEVDPVWIKDTFGIEVKEVKPQSASGTKLNIEDYERFFV
;
A
#
# COMPACT_ATOMS: atom_id res chain seq x y z
N MET A 1 62.20 -9.55 54.83
CA MET A 1 61.12 -10.20 54.08
C MET A 1 60.42 -9.10 53.27
N THR A 2 60.76 -8.99 51.98
CA THR A 2 60.28 -7.95 51.12
C THR A 2 59.01 -8.46 50.41
N GLN A 3 57.86 -7.86 50.72
CA GLN A 3 56.63 -8.19 50.03
C GLN A 3 56.61 -7.57 48.64
N THR A 4 56.69 -8.40 47.64
CA THR A 4 56.44 -8.02 46.22
C THR A 4 54.96 -7.72 46.01
N LYS A 5 54.63 -6.44 45.76
CA LYS A 5 53.28 -6.02 45.29
C LYS A 5 53.02 -6.67 43.91
N LYS A 6 52.03 -7.58 43.86
CA LYS A 6 51.47 -8.06 42.57
C LYS A 6 50.91 -6.89 41.82
N ALA A 7 51.42 -6.61 40.64
CA ALA A 7 50.83 -5.69 39.68
C ALA A 7 49.48 -6.28 39.25
N ASN A 8 48.38 -5.57 39.51
CA ASN A 8 47.08 -5.87 38.95
C ASN A 8 47.16 -5.69 37.43
N SER A 9 47.20 -6.77 36.70
CA SER A 9 47.01 -6.70 35.24
C SER A 9 45.57 -6.26 34.98
N TYR A 10 45.41 -5.05 34.44
CA TYR A 10 44.14 -4.56 33.91
C TYR A 10 43.79 -5.43 32.68
N VAL A 11 42.85 -6.33 32.82
CA VAL A 11 42.25 -7.02 31.69
C VAL A 11 41.17 -6.11 31.15
N PRO A 12 41.34 -5.56 29.94
CA PRO A 12 40.30 -4.71 29.37
C PRO A 12 39.04 -5.52 29.23
N THR A 13 37.96 -5.13 29.93
CA THR A 13 36.65 -5.72 29.79
C THR A 13 36.16 -5.39 28.37
N ILE A 14 36.09 -6.39 27.51
CA ILE A 14 35.47 -6.22 26.20
C ILE A 14 34.02 -5.87 26.48
N ALA A 15 33.59 -4.66 26.08
CA ALA A 15 32.21 -4.23 26.21
C ALA A 15 31.32 -5.28 25.53
N PRO A 16 30.28 -5.77 26.21
CA PRO A 16 29.39 -6.75 25.60
C PRO A 16 28.83 -6.19 24.31
N LYS A 17 28.92 -6.97 23.24
CA LYS A 17 28.40 -6.60 21.93
C LYS A 17 26.89 -6.44 22.05
N THR A 18 26.40 -5.21 22.05
CA THR A 18 24.97 -4.92 22.06
C THR A 18 24.33 -5.47 20.79
N ILE A 19 23.25 -6.22 20.93
CA ILE A 19 22.46 -6.69 19.78
C ILE A 19 21.91 -5.45 19.10
N SER A 20 22.16 -5.29 17.80
CA SER A 20 21.60 -4.14 17.07
C SER A 20 20.06 -4.21 17.09
N GLN A 21 19.41 -3.06 17.14
CA GLN A 21 17.96 -2.93 17.07
C GLN A 21 17.36 -3.74 15.91
N THR A 22 17.97 -3.69 14.74
CA THR A 22 17.55 -4.45 13.55
C THR A 22 17.55 -5.96 13.79
N ARG A 23 18.54 -6.51 14.49
CA ARG A 23 18.57 -7.95 14.79
C ARG A 23 17.44 -8.33 15.73
N GLN A 24 17.10 -7.47 16.68
CA GLN A 24 15.99 -7.69 17.59
C GLN A 24 14.66 -7.64 16.82
N ASP A 25 14.48 -6.69 15.92
CA ASP A 25 13.27 -6.56 15.11
C ASP A 25 13.07 -7.77 14.18
N ILE A 26 14.14 -8.27 13.55
CA ILE A 26 14.09 -9.49 12.72
C ILE A 26 13.79 -10.73 13.58
N LYS A 27 14.32 -10.80 14.79
CA LYS A 27 13.98 -11.87 15.72
C LYS A 27 12.51 -11.82 16.10
N ASN A 28 11.99 -10.66 16.46
CA ASN A 28 10.59 -10.46 16.79
C ASN A 28 9.66 -10.88 15.63
N TYR A 29 10.05 -10.57 14.40
CA TYR A 29 9.34 -11.02 13.18
C TYR A 29 9.33 -12.54 13.08
N THR A 30 10.47 -13.19 13.24
CA THR A 30 10.58 -14.65 13.17
C THR A 30 9.77 -15.32 14.28
N ASP A 31 9.83 -14.80 15.51
CA ASP A 31 9.10 -15.31 16.67
C ASP A 31 7.58 -15.14 16.46
N ALA A 32 7.11 -14.00 15.97
CA ALA A 32 5.70 -13.77 15.65
C ALA A 32 5.20 -14.75 14.58
N LYS A 33 6.00 -15.00 13.53
CA LYS A 33 5.67 -15.97 12.49
C LYS A 33 5.62 -17.41 13.01
N ASN A 34 6.56 -17.80 13.87
CA ASN A 34 6.56 -19.10 14.50
C ASN A 34 5.35 -19.29 15.43
N MET A 35 4.94 -18.26 16.18
CA MET A 35 3.73 -18.31 17.01
C MET A 35 2.46 -18.43 16.15
N PHE A 36 2.42 -17.77 15.02
CA PHE A 36 1.33 -17.86 14.04
C PHE A 36 1.20 -19.27 13.45
N LEU A 37 2.33 -19.94 13.17
CA LEU A 37 2.39 -21.28 12.58
C LEU A 37 2.33 -22.43 13.60
N ASN A 38 2.24 -22.14 14.90
CA ASN A 38 2.19 -23.17 15.92
C ASN A 38 0.96 -24.07 15.71
N ALA A 39 1.18 -25.37 15.55
CA ALA A 39 0.11 -26.31 15.23
C ALA A 39 -0.85 -26.57 16.40
N ASP A 40 -0.33 -26.56 17.64
CA ASP A 40 -1.11 -26.90 18.83
C ASP A 40 -1.86 -25.70 19.41
N ASN A 41 -1.24 -24.52 19.39
CA ASN A 41 -1.82 -23.30 19.94
C ASN A 41 -1.36 -22.07 19.13
N PRO A 42 -1.93 -21.83 17.94
CA PRO A 42 -1.57 -20.70 17.11
C PRO A 42 -1.96 -19.38 17.79
N LYS A 43 -0.99 -18.49 17.95
CA LYS A 43 -1.21 -17.15 18.48
C LYS A 43 -1.01 -16.14 17.36
N ARG A 44 -2.11 -15.51 16.93
CA ARG A 44 -2.15 -14.60 15.78
C ARG A 44 -1.87 -13.14 16.14
N TYR A 45 -2.17 -12.73 17.37
CA TYR A 45 -2.03 -11.33 17.77
C TYR A 45 -0.60 -10.76 17.63
N PRO A 46 0.51 -11.49 17.91
CA PRO A 46 1.83 -10.91 17.75
C PRO A 46 2.15 -10.60 16.29
N TRP A 47 1.64 -11.42 15.37
CA TRP A 47 1.76 -11.23 13.95
C TRP A 47 1.00 -9.97 13.49
N TYR A 48 -0.26 -9.86 13.82
CA TYR A 48 -1.06 -8.69 13.41
C TYR A 48 -0.61 -7.40 14.08
N ASN A 49 -0.14 -7.45 15.34
CA ASN A 49 0.48 -6.29 15.98
C ASN A 49 1.75 -5.83 15.23
N LEU A 50 2.56 -6.78 14.74
CA LEU A 50 3.72 -6.46 13.91
C LEU A 50 3.27 -5.80 12.59
N LEU A 51 2.27 -6.36 11.91
CA LEU A 51 1.74 -5.77 10.67
C LEU A 51 1.21 -4.34 10.89
N ASP A 52 0.51 -4.09 12.00
CA ASP A 52 0.04 -2.75 12.36
C ASP A 52 1.20 -1.76 12.57
N THR A 53 2.36 -2.25 13.04
CA THR A 53 3.54 -1.39 13.16
C THR A 53 4.18 -1.06 11.82
N ILE A 54 4.19 -1.98 10.85
CA ILE A 54 4.84 -1.73 9.56
C ILE A 54 3.97 -0.91 8.60
N ILE A 55 2.64 -1.02 8.69
CA ILE A 55 1.72 -0.35 7.77
C ILE A 55 1.75 1.19 7.90
N VAL A 56 2.30 1.72 8.98
CA VAL A 56 2.51 3.17 9.15
C VAL A 56 3.65 3.72 8.29
N ASP A 57 4.43 2.87 7.61
CA ASP A 57 5.41 3.34 6.63
C ASP A 57 4.70 4.03 5.47
N LEU A 58 5.04 5.31 5.24
CA LEU A 58 4.32 6.16 4.30
C LEU A 58 4.38 5.65 2.86
N HIS A 59 5.51 5.05 2.46
CA HIS A 59 5.65 4.51 1.11
C HIS A 59 4.77 3.27 0.92
N LEU A 60 4.85 2.32 1.87
CA LEU A 60 4.00 1.13 1.87
C LEU A 60 2.51 1.49 1.88
N GLN A 61 2.11 2.42 2.75
CA GLN A 61 0.74 2.90 2.83
C GLN A 61 0.26 3.54 1.52
N SER A 62 1.13 4.33 0.88
CA SER A 62 0.82 4.94 -0.43
C SER A 62 0.58 3.88 -1.51
N GLN A 63 1.41 2.83 -1.58
CA GLN A 63 1.25 1.76 -2.57
C GLN A 63 -0.05 0.98 -2.34
N ILE A 64 -0.34 0.61 -1.09
CA ILE A 64 -1.59 -0.07 -0.73
C ILE A 64 -2.81 0.79 -1.07
N ASN A 65 -2.79 2.07 -0.69
CA ASN A 65 -3.89 2.98 -0.95
C ASN A 65 -4.11 3.19 -2.45
N ASN A 66 -3.06 3.35 -3.23
CA ASN A 66 -3.17 3.50 -4.68
C ASN A 66 -3.90 2.33 -5.34
N ARG A 67 -3.54 1.08 -5.01
CA ARG A 67 -4.19 -0.11 -5.52
C ARG A 67 -5.61 -0.25 -4.98
N MET A 68 -5.78 -0.20 -3.66
CA MET A 68 -7.06 -0.43 -3.00
C MET A 68 -8.11 0.64 -3.34
N LEU A 69 -7.74 1.94 -3.35
CA LEU A 69 -8.70 3.01 -3.66
C LEU A 69 -9.13 2.99 -5.12
N LYS A 70 -8.23 2.67 -6.05
CA LYS A 70 -8.59 2.50 -7.47
C LYS A 70 -9.58 1.35 -7.66
N THR A 71 -9.39 0.24 -6.97
CA THR A 71 -10.34 -0.89 -7.00
C THR A 71 -11.69 -0.51 -6.38
N LEU A 72 -11.68 0.13 -5.20
CA LEU A 72 -12.91 0.53 -4.49
C LEU A 72 -13.70 1.63 -5.20
N SER A 73 -13.08 2.41 -6.07
CA SER A 73 -13.73 3.47 -6.85
C SER A 73 -14.47 2.97 -8.09
N GLN A 74 -14.28 1.69 -8.47
CA GLN A 74 -14.95 1.13 -9.63
C GLN A 74 -16.45 0.95 -9.37
N PRO A 75 -17.33 1.42 -10.27
CA PRO A 75 -18.76 1.23 -10.15
C PRO A 75 -19.12 -0.23 -10.37
N PHE A 76 -20.03 -0.76 -9.56
CA PHE A 76 -20.59 -2.10 -9.73
C PHE A 76 -22.01 -2.06 -10.24
N LEU A 77 -22.47 -3.18 -10.77
CA LEU A 77 -23.83 -3.40 -11.26
C LEU A 77 -24.39 -4.67 -10.64
N ILE A 78 -25.69 -4.69 -10.47
CA ILE A 78 -26.44 -5.90 -10.09
C ILE A 78 -27.25 -6.36 -11.30
N LYS A 79 -27.12 -7.65 -11.63
CA LYS A 79 -27.86 -8.30 -12.72
C LYS A 79 -28.75 -9.41 -12.18
N ASP A 80 -29.80 -9.73 -12.91
CA ASP A 80 -30.55 -10.96 -12.70
C ASP A 80 -29.79 -12.20 -13.22
N LEU A 81 -30.29 -13.40 -12.95
CA LEU A 81 -29.67 -14.64 -13.45
C LEU A 81 -29.68 -14.77 -14.99
N LYS A 82 -30.46 -13.93 -15.67
CA LYS A 82 -30.52 -13.88 -17.15
C LYS A 82 -29.51 -12.89 -17.73
N GLY A 83 -28.79 -12.15 -16.88
CA GLY A 83 -27.83 -11.14 -17.29
C GLY A 83 -28.41 -9.73 -17.50
N ASN A 84 -29.70 -9.52 -17.25
CA ASN A 84 -30.32 -8.21 -17.37
C ASN A 84 -29.99 -7.35 -16.14
N LEU A 85 -29.76 -6.06 -16.36
CA LEU A 85 -29.49 -5.10 -15.30
C LEU A 85 -30.72 -4.90 -14.41
N ASP A 86 -30.55 -5.06 -13.08
CA ASP A 86 -31.53 -4.67 -12.06
C ASP A 86 -31.15 -3.29 -11.52
N GLN A 87 -31.71 -2.24 -12.16
CA GLN A 87 -31.38 -0.86 -11.83
C GLN A 87 -31.82 -0.47 -10.41
N ASP A 88 -32.98 -0.99 -9.97
CA ASP A 88 -33.55 -0.67 -8.65
C ASP A 88 -32.65 -1.21 -7.54
N LEU A 89 -32.24 -2.49 -7.64
CA LEU A 89 -31.37 -3.12 -6.66
C LEU A 89 -29.95 -2.55 -6.73
N THR A 90 -29.46 -2.20 -7.92
CA THR A 90 -28.15 -1.52 -8.09
C THR A 90 -28.16 -0.19 -7.35
N SER A 91 -29.16 0.66 -7.59
CA SER A 91 -29.27 1.98 -6.95
C SER A 91 -29.46 1.88 -5.44
N LEU A 92 -30.23 0.90 -4.96
CA LEU A 92 -30.41 0.64 -3.53
C LEU A 92 -29.05 0.31 -2.88
N LEU A 93 -28.32 -0.64 -3.43
CA LEU A 93 -27.05 -1.09 -2.85
C LEU A 93 -25.95 -0.02 -2.97
N GLN A 94 -25.89 0.74 -4.07
CA GLN A 94 -24.90 1.82 -4.23
C GLN A 94 -25.03 2.92 -3.17
N ASN A 95 -26.23 3.12 -2.60
CA ASN A 95 -26.47 4.10 -1.54
C ASN A 95 -26.13 3.58 -0.13
N GLU A 96 -25.80 2.28 0.01
CA GLU A 96 -25.54 1.66 1.31
C GLU A 96 -24.05 1.70 1.68
N LYS A 97 -23.73 2.21 2.86
CA LYS A 97 -22.35 2.37 3.32
C LYS A 97 -21.63 1.04 3.59
N PHE A 98 -22.37 -0.01 3.94
CA PHE A 98 -21.76 -1.31 4.23
C PHE A 98 -21.06 -1.92 3.01
N ILE A 99 -21.49 -1.58 1.80
CA ILE A 99 -20.87 -2.04 0.54
C ILE A 99 -19.37 -1.72 0.51
N TYR A 100 -19.04 -0.45 0.79
CA TYR A 100 -17.62 -0.04 0.86
C TYR A 100 -16.86 -0.79 1.94
N GLN A 101 -17.47 -1.00 3.11
CA GLN A 101 -16.85 -1.70 4.24
C GLN A 101 -16.58 -3.18 3.91
N VAL A 102 -17.56 -3.86 3.29
CA VAL A 102 -17.43 -5.24 2.82
C VAL A 102 -16.35 -5.36 1.76
N ASN A 103 -16.37 -4.53 0.71
CA ASN A 103 -15.37 -4.56 -0.36
C ASN A 103 -13.96 -4.29 0.19
N LYS A 104 -13.83 -3.34 1.13
CA LYS A 104 -12.58 -3.07 1.82
C LYS A 104 -12.10 -4.29 2.63
N ALA A 105 -12.99 -4.97 3.35
CA ALA A 105 -12.65 -6.15 4.14
C ALA A 105 -12.21 -7.33 3.25
N ILE A 106 -12.84 -7.50 2.10
CA ILE A 106 -12.44 -8.49 1.08
C ILE A 106 -11.03 -8.16 0.56
N LEU A 107 -10.79 -6.92 0.10
CA LEU A 107 -9.48 -6.50 -0.39
C LEU A 107 -8.38 -6.59 0.66
N GLN A 108 -8.71 -6.33 1.91
CA GLN A 108 -7.75 -6.47 3.00
C GLN A 108 -7.24 -7.90 3.18
N THR A 109 -7.94 -8.92 2.67
CA THR A 109 -7.44 -10.30 2.70
C THR A 109 -6.21 -10.49 1.83
N VAL A 110 -6.08 -9.72 0.74
CA VAL A 110 -4.88 -9.72 -0.11
C VAL A 110 -3.64 -9.31 0.68
N TYR A 111 -3.81 -8.37 1.61
CA TYR A 111 -2.70 -7.82 2.41
C TYR A 111 -2.45 -8.58 3.70
N TYR A 112 -3.51 -9.03 4.38
CA TYR A 112 -3.45 -9.66 5.71
C TYR A 112 -3.73 -11.18 5.70
N GLY A 113 -4.11 -11.73 4.56
CA GLY A 113 -4.46 -13.14 4.37
C GLY A 113 -5.88 -13.49 4.77
N HIS A 114 -6.42 -12.91 5.85
CA HIS A 114 -7.72 -13.24 6.42
C HIS A 114 -8.45 -12.01 6.96
N SER A 115 -9.77 -12.04 6.90
CA SER A 115 -10.65 -11.04 7.52
C SER A 115 -11.92 -11.73 8.02
N LEU A 116 -12.37 -11.35 9.20
CA LEU A 116 -13.66 -11.76 9.77
C LEU A 116 -14.43 -10.50 10.13
N GLY A 117 -15.68 -10.42 9.72
CA GLY A 117 -16.52 -9.26 10.03
C GLY A 117 -17.96 -9.67 10.32
N GLU A 118 -18.69 -8.76 10.88
CA GLU A 118 -20.08 -8.96 11.27
C GLU A 118 -20.98 -7.88 10.68
N PHE A 119 -22.16 -8.32 10.27
CA PHE A 119 -23.26 -7.42 9.98
C PHE A 119 -23.98 -7.05 11.27
N ASP A 120 -24.43 -5.81 11.37
CA ASP A 120 -25.24 -5.30 12.48
C ASP A 120 -26.23 -4.25 11.95
N TYR A 121 -27.29 -4.01 12.72
CA TYR A 121 -28.24 -2.92 12.43
C TYR A 121 -28.03 -1.77 13.41
N VAL A 122 -27.58 -0.63 12.87
CA VAL A 122 -27.43 0.59 13.64
C VAL A 122 -28.40 1.64 13.10
N ASN A 123 -29.32 2.10 13.96
CA ASN A 123 -30.33 3.08 13.59
C ASN A 123 -31.20 2.65 12.37
N GLY A 124 -31.48 1.35 12.25
CA GLY A 124 -32.29 0.79 11.16
C GLY A 124 -31.53 0.64 9.82
N ARG A 125 -30.24 0.88 9.79
CA ARG A 125 -29.39 0.66 8.62
C ARG A 125 -28.42 -0.50 8.86
N LEU A 126 -28.22 -1.31 7.84
CA LEU A 126 -27.23 -2.36 7.87
C LEU A 126 -25.82 -1.75 7.83
N VAL A 127 -24.95 -2.20 8.71
CA VAL A 127 -23.53 -1.85 8.78
C VAL A 127 -22.70 -3.12 8.77
N PHE A 128 -21.45 -3.02 8.35
CA PHE A 128 -20.50 -4.13 8.40
C PHE A 128 -19.27 -3.71 9.18
N ASN A 129 -18.94 -4.45 10.23
CA ASN A 129 -17.83 -4.17 11.13
C ASN A 129 -16.78 -5.26 11.01
N LEU A 130 -15.53 -4.87 10.79
CA LEU A 130 -14.43 -5.81 10.82
C LEU A 130 -14.07 -6.14 12.28
N ILE A 131 -14.02 -7.43 12.61
CA ILE A 131 -13.54 -7.89 13.91
C ILE A 131 -12.01 -7.71 13.94
N PRO A 132 -11.44 -7.13 15.01
CA PRO A 132 -9.99 -6.98 15.12
C PRO A 132 -9.27 -8.31 14.88
N ARG A 133 -8.33 -8.31 13.94
CA ARG A 133 -7.63 -9.54 13.52
C ARG A 133 -6.85 -10.19 14.66
N GLN A 134 -6.38 -9.38 15.62
CA GLN A 134 -5.72 -9.86 16.83
C GLN A 134 -6.60 -10.80 17.65
N ASN A 135 -7.92 -10.58 17.58
CA ASN A 135 -8.91 -11.35 18.36
C ASN A 135 -9.42 -12.59 17.61
N VAL A 136 -8.90 -12.89 16.42
CA VAL A 136 -9.37 -13.99 15.59
C VAL A 136 -8.28 -15.05 15.41
N ASP A 137 -8.60 -16.31 15.69
CA ASP A 137 -7.83 -17.47 15.25
C ASP A 137 -8.59 -18.20 14.14
N PRO A 138 -8.29 -17.87 12.87
CA PRO A 138 -9.02 -18.46 11.75
C PRO A 138 -8.65 -19.93 11.49
N VAL A 139 -7.53 -20.45 12.01
CA VAL A 139 -7.17 -21.85 11.83
C VAL A 139 -8.16 -22.73 12.60
N ASN A 140 -8.37 -22.40 13.87
CA ASN A 140 -9.25 -23.16 14.76
C ASN A 140 -10.69 -22.66 14.77
N GLY A 141 -10.97 -21.52 14.12
CA GLY A 141 -12.32 -20.94 14.09
C GLY A 141 -12.73 -20.31 15.43
N TYR A 142 -11.81 -19.64 16.12
CA TYR A 142 -12.06 -19.01 17.42
C TYR A 142 -12.03 -17.48 17.33
N ILE A 143 -12.92 -16.85 18.09
CA ILE A 143 -12.87 -15.42 18.42
C ILE A 143 -12.58 -15.31 19.92
N PHE A 144 -11.66 -14.42 20.27
CA PHE A 144 -11.35 -14.04 21.63
C PHE A 144 -11.98 -12.67 21.90
N LYS A 145 -12.61 -12.51 23.06
CA LYS A 145 -13.08 -11.19 23.48
C LYS A 145 -11.90 -10.24 23.74
N ASP A 146 -10.85 -10.80 24.32
CA ASP A 146 -9.55 -10.19 24.49
C ASP A 146 -8.50 -11.23 24.10
N TYR A 147 -7.58 -10.89 23.18
CA TYR A 147 -6.53 -11.80 22.69
C TYR A 147 -5.53 -12.23 23.78
N THR A 148 -5.55 -11.57 24.95
CA THR A 148 -4.77 -11.94 26.12
C THR A 148 -5.50 -12.91 27.07
N ASP A 149 -6.81 -13.13 26.87
CA ASP A 149 -7.64 -14.04 27.65
C ASP A 149 -7.80 -15.38 26.92
N ASP A 150 -7.99 -16.47 27.68
CA ASP A 150 -8.23 -17.80 27.13
C ASP A 150 -9.72 -18.05 26.77
N LYS A 151 -10.61 -17.11 27.09
CA LYS A 151 -12.04 -17.22 26.75
C LYS A 151 -12.26 -17.08 25.25
N LYS A 152 -12.64 -18.17 24.61
CA LYS A 152 -12.84 -18.28 23.17
C LYS A 152 -14.28 -18.64 22.83
N ILE A 153 -14.72 -18.17 21.67
CA ILE A 153 -16.01 -18.48 21.05
C ILE A 153 -15.71 -19.19 19.73
N GLU A 154 -16.26 -20.38 19.53
CA GLU A 154 -16.16 -21.11 18.27
C GLU A 154 -17.14 -20.48 17.26
N TYR A 155 -16.64 -19.54 16.42
CA TYR A 155 -17.52 -18.73 15.57
C TYR A 155 -18.13 -19.52 14.42
N ARG A 156 -17.43 -20.54 13.90
CA ARG A 156 -17.95 -21.38 12.80
C ARG A 156 -19.11 -22.28 13.22
N LEU A 157 -19.29 -22.52 14.53
CA LEU A 157 -20.41 -23.29 15.08
C LEU A 157 -21.61 -22.42 15.47
N GLN A 158 -21.47 -21.09 15.39
CA GLN A 158 -22.58 -20.17 15.67
C GLN A 158 -23.59 -20.20 14.53
N LYS A 159 -24.87 -20.00 14.87
CA LYS A 159 -25.97 -19.95 13.89
C LYS A 159 -25.84 -18.77 12.93
N GLU A 160 -25.18 -17.73 13.36
CA GLU A 160 -24.92 -16.48 12.66
C GLU A 160 -23.83 -16.62 11.59
N TYR A 161 -23.03 -17.70 11.64
CA TYR A 161 -21.96 -17.93 10.67
C TYR A 161 -22.50 -18.15 9.26
N GLY A 162 -21.95 -17.43 8.29
CA GLY A 162 -22.38 -17.44 6.89
C GLY A 162 -23.57 -16.50 6.58
N SER A 163 -24.08 -15.79 7.59
CA SER A 163 -25.14 -14.79 7.40
C SER A 163 -24.81 -13.45 8.06
N TRP A 164 -24.80 -13.39 9.38
CA TRP A 164 -24.41 -12.21 10.14
C TRP A 164 -22.88 -12.12 10.30
N LEU A 165 -22.22 -13.25 10.43
CA LEU A 165 -20.77 -13.37 10.63
C LEU A 165 -20.16 -13.95 9.37
N ILE A 166 -19.33 -13.18 8.72
CA ILE A 166 -18.74 -13.49 7.40
C ILE A 166 -17.22 -13.54 7.48
N GLU A 167 -16.67 -14.63 6.96
CA GLU A 167 -15.25 -14.88 6.88
C GLU A 167 -14.76 -14.72 5.44
N PHE A 168 -13.63 -14.05 5.25
CA PHE A 168 -12.98 -13.83 3.95
C PHE A 168 -11.52 -14.27 3.99
N GLY A 169 -11.02 -14.68 2.83
CA GLY A 169 -9.62 -15.06 2.63
C GLY A 169 -9.30 -16.47 3.06
N ASN A 170 -8.01 -16.73 3.30
CA ASN A 170 -7.49 -18.05 3.66
C ASN A 170 -6.92 -18.04 5.07
N ASN A 171 -7.29 -19.02 5.87
CA ASN A 171 -6.88 -19.16 7.28
C ASN A 171 -5.38 -19.45 7.48
N LYS A 172 -4.65 -19.80 6.42
CA LYS A 172 -3.19 -20.10 6.45
C LYS A 172 -2.35 -19.08 5.70
N ASP A 173 -2.98 -18.10 5.06
CA ASP A 173 -2.29 -17.08 4.29
C ASP A 173 -1.79 -15.96 5.21
N PHE A 174 -0.57 -15.49 4.94
CA PHE A 174 0.02 -14.33 5.61
C PHE A 174 -0.27 -13.00 4.91
N GLY A 175 -0.74 -13.07 3.67
CA GLY A 175 -0.95 -11.92 2.80
C GLY A 175 0.36 -11.26 2.29
N LEU A 176 0.20 -10.26 1.44
CA LEU A 176 1.35 -9.55 0.84
C LEU A 176 2.22 -8.81 1.87
N LEU A 177 1.66 -8.45 3.02
CA LEU A 177 2.40 -7.74 4.06
C LEU A 177 3.53 -8.58 4.68
N ASP A 178 3.46 -9.91 4.63
CA ASP A 178 4.56 -10.78 5.08
C ASP A 178 5.88 -10.43 4.37
N GLY A 179 5.84 -10.31 3.04
CA GLY A 179 7.01 -9.91 2.25
C GLY A 179 7.47 -8.48 2.52
N CYS A 180 6.59 -7.59 2.97
CA CYS A 180 6.92 -6.20 3.24
C CYS A 180 7.65 -5.99 4.57
N VAL A 181 7.45 -6.89 5.56
CA VAL A 181 8.01 -6.73 6.92
C VAL A 181 9.52 -6.49 6.91
N PRO A 182 10.37 -7.35 6.30
CA PRO A 182 11.82 -7.16 6.33
C PRO A 182 12.26 -5.81 5.74
N HIS A 183 11.63 -5.41 4.63
CA HIS A 183 11.98 -4.16 3.92
C HIS A 183 11.65 -2.92 4.75
N VAL A 184 10.51 -2.90 5.45
CA VAL A 184 10.17 -1.78 6.35
C VAL A 184 11.13 -1.74 7.55
N LEU A 185 11.50 -2.88 8.14
CA LEU A 185 12.44 -2.95 9.25
C LEU A 185 13.84 -2.47 8.83
N PHE A 186 14.35 -2.90 7.68
CA PHE A 186 15.64 -2.43 7.14
C PHE A 186 15.60 -0.93 6.80
N LYS A 187 14.51 -0.44 6.25
CA LYS A 187 14.32 0.98 5.96
C LYS A 187 14.38 1.82 7.23
N ARG A 188 13.66 1.44 8.29
CA ARG A 188 13.70 2.12 9.60
C ARG A 188 15.09 2.15 10.19
N PHE A 189 15.79 1.03 10.11
CA PHE A 189 17.19 0.97 10.54
C PHE A 189 18.07 1.94 9.74
N ALA A 190 17.96 1.95 8.41
CA ALA A 190 18.70 2.88 7.57
C ALA A 190 18.39 4.35 7.90
N GLN A 191 17.11 4.68 8.16
CA GLN A 191 16.69 6.02 8.58
C GLN A 191 17.31 6.43 9.92
N SER A 192 17.32 5.51 10.90
CA SER A 192 17.93 5.76 12.21
C SER A 192 19.44 6.02 12.08
N CYS A 193 20.16 5.15 11.36
CA CYS A 193 21.60 5.32 11.14
C CYS A 193 21.91 6.59 10.35
N TYR A 194 21.07 6.95 9.38
CA TYR A 194 21.24 8.18 8.61
C TYR A 194 21.02 9.43 9.47
N SER A 195 20.02 9.40 10.36
CA SER A 195 19.78 10.48 11.33
C SER A 195 20.99 10.65 12.28
N GLU A 196 21.50 9.55 12.82
CA GLU A 196 22.69 9.54 13.68
C GLU A 196 23.93 10.06 12.94
N LEU A 197 24.10 9.67 11.66
CA LEU A 197 25.17 10.23 10.82
C LEU A 197 25.03 11.75 10.66
N CYS A 198 23.80 12.26 10.47
CA CYS A 198 23.54 13.68 10.35
C CYS A 198 23.87 14.43 11.65
N GLU A 199 23.59 13.82 12.80
CA GLU A 199 23.94 14.41 14.11
C GLU A 199 25.45 14.50 14.31
N ILE A 200 26.18 13.42 13.96
CA ILE A 200 27.64 13.34 14.15
C ILE A 200 28.38 14.27 13.19
N TYR A 201 27.98 14.27 11.91
CA TYR A 201 28.70 15.01 10.85
C TYR A 201 28.05 16.36 10.50
N GLY A 202 26.77 16.55 10.81
CA GLY A 202 26.08 17.82 10.60
C GLY A 202 26.56 18.94 11.55
N ILE A 203 27.02 18.54 12.73
CA ILE A 203 27.64 19.45 13.73
C ILE A 203 29.01 18.84 14.08
N PRO A 204 30.06 19.10 13.30
CA PRO A 204 31.36 18.51 13.56
C PRO A 204 31.86 18.86 14.95
N PRO A 205 32.35 17.88 15.70
CA PRO A 205 32.89 18.14 17.03
C PRO A 205 34.09 19.10 16.94
N ARG A 206 34.17 19.98 17.92
CA ARG A 206 35.21 20.96 18.02
C ARG A 206 36.36 20.40 18.83
N VAL A 207 37.58 20.49 18.31
CA VAL A 207 38.77 20.05 19.02
C VAL A 207 39.64 21.25 19.29
N LEU A 208 39.94 21.46 20.55
CA LEU A 208 40.89 22.48 20.99
C LEU A 208 42.17 21.80 21.46
N LYS A 209 43.29 22.17 20.84
CA LYS A 209 44.61 21.74 21.27
C LYS A 209 45.16 22.77 22.23
N THR A 210 45.57 22.33 23.42
CA THR A 210 46.12 23.21 24.44
C THR A 210 47.06 22.42 25.35
N ASN A 211 47.91 23.12 26.11
CA ASN A 211 48.68 22.47 27.16
C ASN A 211 47.75 22.00 28.28
N THR A 212 47.50 20.71 28.38
CA THR A 212 46.59 20.11 29.36
C THR A 212 47.12 20.12 30.78
N GLN A 213 48.41 20.42 30.95
CA GLN A 213 49.06 20.57 32.28
C GLN A 213 48.84 21.98 32.87
N ASP A 214 48.51 22.98 32.02
CA ASP A 214 48.18 24.33 32.48
C ASP A 214 46.66 24.46 32.71
N ARG A 215 46.24 24.42 33.97
CA ARG A 215 44.81 24.50 34.37
C ARG A 215 44.15 25.80 33.91
N THR A 216 44.90 26.89 33.77
CA THR A 216 44.39 28.21 33.37
C THR A 216 44.03 28.17 31.86
N MET A 217 44.90 27.55 31.06
CA MET A 217 44.65 27.35 29.62
C MET A 217 43.49 26.42 29.35
N VAL A 218 43.39 25.32 30.10
CA VAL A 218 42.27 24.39 30.01
C VAL A 218 40.97 25.07 30.36
N ALA A 219 40.88 25.80 31.51
CA ALA A 219 39.68 26.50 31.92
C ALA A 219 39.20 27.58 30.93
N ARG A 220 40.17 28.31 30.33
CA ARG A 220 39.89 29.30 29.29
C ARG A 220 39.36 28.62 28.01
N GLY A 221 39.96 27.50 27.61
CA GLY A 221 39.55 26.71 26.46
C GLY A 221 38.18 26.13 26.62
N GLU A 222 37.86 25.58 27.81
CA GLU A 222 36.54 25.06 28.16
C GLU A 222 35.45 26.13 28.07
N LYS A 223 35.72 27.31 28.63
CA LYS A 223 34.80 28.43 28.54
C LYS A 223 34.55 28.83 27.09
N MET A 224 35.60 28.94 26.29
CA MET A 224 35.50 29.32 24.88
C MET A 224 34.68 28.30 24.07
N LEU A 225 34.87 27.00 24.31
CA LEU A 225 34.10 25.93 23.65
C LEU A 225 32.64 25.92 24.08
N LYS A 226 32.36 26.16 25.37
CA LYS A 226 30.97 26.31 25.88
C LYS A 226 30.27 27.51 25.29
N ASP A 227 30.95 28.65 25.16
CA ASP A 227 30.38 29.89 24.61
C ASP A 227 30.08 29.77 23.09
N MET A 228 30.68 28.78 22.39
CA MET A 228 30.46 28.53 20.97
C MET A 228 29.18 27.71 20.68
N GLY A 229 28.46 27.23 21.67
CA GLY A 229 27.18 26.53 21.53
C GLY A 229 27.22 25.01 21.78
N SER A 230 26.16 24.30 21.42
CA SER A 230 25.84 22.91 21.83
C SER A 230 26.60 21.80 21.11
N ALA A 231 27.58 22.09 20.26
CA ALA A 231 28.36 21.04 19.59
C ALA A 231 29.23 20.28 20.59
N ALA A 232 29.38 18.97 20.39
CA ALA A 232 30.34 18.17 21.16
C ALA A 232 31.74 18.75 21.00
N TRP A 233 32.50 18.78 22.09
CA TRP A 233 33.85 19.32 22.07
C TRP A 233 34.79 18.48 22.93
N PHE A 234 36.08 18.50 22.55
CA PHE A 234 37.17 17.82 23.23
C PHE A 234 38.34 18.78 23.43
N ILE A 235 39.00 18.67 24.58
CA ILE A 235 40.26 19.30 24.81
C ILE A 235 41.32 18.21 24.82
N ILE A 236 42.32 18.33 23.96
CA ILE A 236 43.43 17.41 23.85
C ILE A 236 44.76 18.16 24.07
N ASP A 237 45.81 17.44 24.47
CA ASP A 237 47.13 18.02 24.61
C ASP A 237 47.68 18.48 23.25
N GLU A 238 48.57 19.45 23.25
CA GLU A 238 49.20 19.97 22.02
C GLU A 238 49.97 18.92 21.26
N ASN A 239 50.43 17.85 21.93
CA ASN A 239 51.13 16.73 21.37
C ASN A 239 50.22 15.56 20.99
N GLU A 240 48.93 15.62 21.29
CA GLU A 240 47.93 14.60 20.92
C GLU A 240 47.29 14.94 19.60
N THR A 241 46.92 13.91 18.84
CA THR A 241 46.15 14.05 17.58
C THR A 241 44.84 13.31 17.74
N PHE A 242 43.75 14.01 17.49
CA PHE A 242 42.44 13.38 17.39
C PHE A 242 42.08 13.27 15.90
N GLU A 243 41.91 12.07 15.44
CA GLU A 243 41.45 11.78 14.09
C GLU A 243 40.18 10.92 14.14
N PHE A 244 39.20 11.29 13.37
CA PHE A 244 38.11 10.34 13.08
C PHE A 244 38.71 9.22 12.24
N ALA A 245 38.47 7.98 12.66
CA ALA A 245 38.82 6.84 11.79
C ALA A 245 38.23 7.11 10.40
N GLN A 246 39.07 7.29 9.40
CA GLN A 246 38.61 7.46 8.02
C GLN A 246 37.97 6.14 7.57
N GLY A 247 36.68 5.98 7.86
CA GLY A 247 35.84 4.93 7.30
C GLY A 247 35.50 5.26 5.86
N VAL A 248 35.22 4.25 5.10
CA VAL A 248 34.73 4.28 3.73
C VAL A 248 33.68 5.34 3.57
N SER A 249 33.84 6.28 2.63
CA SER A 249 32.90 7.30 2.13
C SER A 249 31.67 7.55 3.00
N THR A 250 31.73 8.53 3.87
CA THR A 250 30.68 8.86 4.87
C THR A 250 29.63 9.83 4.33
N ASN A 251 29.36 9.83 3.03
CA ASN A 251 28.40 10.76 2.41
C ASN A 251 26.93 10.37 2.61
N GLY A 252 26.64 9.30 3.36
CA GLY A 252 25.27 8.84 3.63
C GLY A 252 24.59 8.10 2.48
N ASP A 253 25.22 7.98 1.31
CA ASP A 253 24.61 7.34 0.14
C ASP A 253 24.27 5.86 0.38
N VAL A 254 25.02 5.16 1.22
CA VAL A 254 24.75 3.76 1.58
C VAL A 254 23.35 3.63 2.20
N TYR A 255 23.02 4.51 3.15
CA TYR A 255 21.72 4.49 3.81
C TYR A 255 20.59 4.91 2.87
N LYS A 256 20.83 5.95 2.06
CA LYS A 256 19.90 6.42 1.05
C LYS A 256 19.59 5.36 0.01
N ASN A 257 20.63 4.67 -0.49
CA ASN A 257 20.47 3.59 -1.45
C ASN A 257 19.70 2.41 -0.85
N LEU A 258 19.95 2.06 0.42
CA LEU A 258 19.19 1.00 1.11
C LEU A 258 17.73 1.39 1.27
N MET A 259 17.43 2.64 1.67
CA MET A 259 16.03 3.12 1.77
C MET A 259 15.33 3.09 0.40
N GLN A 260 16.02 3.50 -0.67
CA GLN A 260 15.46 3.46 -2.02
C GLN A 260 15.25 2.03 -2.51
N PHE A 261 16.18 1.12 -2.23
CA PHE A 261 16.02 -0.30 -2.52
C PHE A 261 14.79 -0.87 -1.82
N CYS A 262 14.62 -0.61 -0.51
CA CYS A 262 13.45 -1.07 0.22
C CYS A 262 12.15 -0.49 -0.34
N ASN A 263 12.12 0.80 -0.72
CA ASN A 263 10.94 1.40 -1.35
C ASN A 263 10.59 0.72 -2.68
N ASN A 264 11.58 0.39 -3.51
CA ASN A 264 11.36 -0.29 -4.78
C ASN A 264 10.78 -1.69 -4.57
N GLU A 265 11.33 -2.46 -3.61
CA GLU A 265 10.82 -3.79 -3.26
C GLU A 265 9.37 -3.72 -2.74
N LEU A 266 9.04 -2.74 -1.88
CA LEU A 266 7.67 -2.50 -1.42
C LEU A 266 6.74 -2.15 -2.58
N SER A 267 7.17 -1.31 -3.52
CA SER A 267 6.38 -0.98 -4.72
C SER A 267 6.14 -2.21 -5.60
N MET A 268 7.18 -3.01 -5.84
CA MET A 268 7.07 -4.24 -6.64
C MET A 268 6.16 -5.27 -5.97
N GLY A 269 6.27 -5.43 -4.64
CA GLY A 269 5.43 -6.38 -3.90
C GLY A 269 3.94 -6.01 -3.88
N ILE A 270 3.59 -4.73 -3.83
CA ILE A 270 2.19 -4.27 -3.73
C ILE A 270 1.58 -3.92 -5.07
N SER A 271 2.32 -3.18 -5.91
CA SER A 271 1.82 -2.62 -7.18
C SER A 271 2.33 -3.37 -8.42
N GLY A 272 3.17 -4.40 -8.24
CA GLY A 272 3.74 -5.21 -9.33
C GLY A 272 4.85 -4.48 -10.11
N ALA A 273 5.05 -3.19 -9.87
CA ALA A 273 6.05 -2.38 -10.54
C ALA A 273 6.44 -1.17 -9.69
N VAL A 274 7.59 -0.58 -9.97
CA VAL A 274 7.96 0.73 -9.42
C VAL A 274 7.20 1.78 -10.21
N VAL A 275 6.09 2.27 -9.64
CA VAL A 275 5.19 3.26 -10.27
C VAL A 275 5.45 4.63 -9.66
N GLY A 276 5.63 5.66 -10.50
CA GLY A 276 5.60 7.06 -10.10
C GLY A 276 6.97 7.64 -9.73
N GLN A 277 7.06 8.35 -8.62
CA GLN A 277 8.10 9.33 -8.26
C GLN A 277 9.55 8.82 -8.17
N ASP A 278 9.79 7.50 -8.17
CA ASP A 278 11.12 6.92 -7.98
C ASP A 278 11.91 6.71 -9.29
N THR A 279 11.33 7.02 -10.43
CA THR A 279 12.01 6.88 -11.72
C THR A 279 12.74 8.16 -12.10
N LYS A 280 14.01 8.29 -11.71
CA LYS A 280 14.88 9.42 -12.12
C LYS A 280 14.98 9.60 -13.65
N ASN A 281 14.68 8.57 -14.43
CA ASN A 281 14.76 8.55 -15.90
C ASN A 281 13.57 7.78 -16.49
N GLY A 282 12.33 8.14 -16.11
CA GLY A 282 11.12 7.52 -16.64
C GLY A 282 10.94 7.83 -18.13
N SER A 283 10.98 6.81 -18.98
CA SER A 283 10.46 6.97 -20.35
C SER A 283 8.96 6.71 -20.34
N ASN A 284 8.18 7.44 -21.16
CA ASN A 284 6.73 7.26 -21.31
C ASN A 284 6.32 5.79 -21.55
N GLY A 285 7.20 4.98 -22.17
CA GLY A 285 6.96 3.56 -22.38
C GLY A 285 6.99 2.73 -21.10
N LYS A 286 7.95 2.98 -20.20
CA LYS A 286 8.06 2.26 -18.92
C LYS A 286 6.90 2.60 -17.99
N GLU A 287 6.51 3.86 -17.97
CA GLU A 287 5.39 4.33 -17.15
C GLU A 287 4.07 3.70 -17.59
N LYS A 288 3.78 3.67 -18.90
CA LYS A 288 2.61 2.96 -19.44
C LYS A 288 2.58 1.49 -19.10
N THR A 289 3.73 0.80 -19.18
CA THR A 289 3.82 -0.62 -18.81
C THR A 289 3.56 -0.82 -17.31
N SER A 290 4.12 0.03 -16.45
CA SER A 290 3.90 -0.03 -15.00
C SER A 290 2.44 0.23 -14.62
N ILE A 291 1.79 1.19 -15.28
CA ILE A 291 0.35 1.46 -15.11
C ILE A 291 -0.48 0.25 -15.57
N GLY A 292 -0.10 -0.41 -16.68
CA GLY A 292 -0.76 -1.62 -17.17
C GLY A 292 -0.70 -2.77 -16.15
N ILE A 293 0.48 -3.03 -15.59
CA ILE A 293 0.64 -4.07 -14.55
C ILE A 293 -0.23 -3.77 -13.31
N LEU A 294 -0.27 -2.51 -12.87
CA LEU A 294 -1.15 -2.13 -11.77
C LEU A 294 -2.63 -2.33 -12.13
N GLN A 295 -3.02 -2.05 -13.38
CA GLN A 295 -4.39 -2.29 -13.84
C GLN A 295 -4.75 -3.78 -13.83
N ASP A 296 -3.85 -4.66 -14.28
CA ASP A 296 -4.05 -6.12 -14.23
C ASP A 296 -4.28 -6.61 -12.79
N LEU A 297 -3.56 -6.02 -11.80
CA LEU A 297 -3.76 -6.33 -10.39
C LEU A 297 -5.11 -5.81 -9.87
N ILE A 298 -5.54 -4.63 -10.31
CA ILE A 298 -6.86 -4.07 -9.97
C ILE A 298 -7.95 -4.97 -10.53
N ASP A 299 -7.84 -5.42 -11.77
CA ASP A 299 -8.81 -6.29 -12.42
C ASP A 299 -8.91 -7.66 -11.71
N SER A 300 -7.78 -8.17 -11.22
CA SER A 300 -7.76 -9.35 -10.36
C SER A 300 -8.45 -9.12 -9.02
N ASP A 301 -8.24 -7.95 -8.40
CA ASP A 301 -8.90 -7.55 -7.15
C ASP A 301 -10.42 -7.38 -7.35
N LEU A 302 -10.86 -6.84 -8.48
CA LEU A 302 -12.29 -6.73 -8.84
C LEU A 302 -12.91 -8.11 -9.01
N SER A 303 -12.22 -9.03 -9.67
CA SER A 303 -12.66 -10.42 -9.83
C SER A 303 -12.80 -11.13 -8.47
N LEU A 304 -11.89 -10.89 -7.53
CA LEU A 304 -11.96 -11.42 -6.17
C LEU A 304 -13.20 -10.90 -5.43
N ILE A 305 -13.48 -9.59 -5.54
CA ILE A 305 -14.69 -9.00 -4.94
C ILE A 305 -15.93 -9.61 -5.56
N GLU A 306 -16.02 -9.64 -6.90
CA GLU A 306 -17.17 -10.19 -7.63
C GLU A 306 -17.44 -11.64 -7.24
N GLN A 307 -16.43 -12.49 -7.21
CA GLN A 307 -16.57 -13.86 -6.77
C GLN A 307 -17.06 -13.97 -5.33
N THR A 308 -16.48 -13.19 -4.43
CA THR A 308 -16.85 -13.21 -3.00
C THR A 308 -18.26 -12.73 -2.77
N TRP A 309 -18.70 -11.70 -3.50
CA TRP A 309 -20.07 -11.24 -3.46
C TRP A 309 -21.06 -12.32 -3.88
N ASN A 310 -20.80 -12.96 -5.02
CA ASN A 310 -21.71 -13.95 -5.59
C ASN A 310 -21.77 -15.25 -4.78
N THR A 311 -20.64 -15.65 -4.18
CA THR A 311 -20.58 -16.91 -3.41
C THR A 311 -20.95 -16.75 -1.94
N THR A 312 -20.76 -15.57 -1.36
CA THR A 312 -20.85 -15.40 0.09
C THR A 312 -21.82 -14.26 0.49
N ILE A 313 -21.66 -13.05 -0.07
CA ILE A 313 -22.39 -11.88 0.40
C ILE A 313 -23.86 -11.89 -0.08
N ILE A 314 -24.12 -12.15 -1.37
CA ILE A 314 -25.50 -12.23 -1.88
C ILE A 314 -26.33 -13.28 -1.13
N PRO A 315 -25.84 -14.52 -0.90
CA PRO A 315 -26.52 -15.49 -0.05
C PRO A 315 -26.78 -14.98 1.38
N ALA A 316 -25.81 -14.33 2.01
CA ALA A 316 -25.97 -13.75 3.34
C ALA A 316 -27.05 -12.65 3.36
N LEU A 317 -27.00 -11.72 2.42
CA LEU A 317 -27.99 -10.64 2.30
C LEU A 317 -29.42 -11.15 2.04
N LYS A 318 -29.56 -12.32 1.40
CA LYS A 318 -30.86 -12.99 1.26
C LYS A 318 -31.39 -13.49 2.60
N VAL A 319 -30.54 -14.12 3.41
CA VAL A 319 -30.92 -14.57 4.76
C VAL A 319 -31.27 -13.37 5.63
N LEU A 320 -30.58 -12.25 5.48
CA LEU A 320 -30.84 -10.99 6.19
C LEU A 320 -32.10 -10.24 5.66
N GLY A 321 -32.68 -10.69 4.54
CA GLY A 321 -33.87 -10.07 3.95
C GLY A 321 -33.60 -8.76 3.20
N VAL A 322 -32.34 -8.40 2.95
CA VAL A 322 -31.95 -7.19 2.20
C VAL A 322 -32.12 -7.40 0.69
N VAL A 323 -31.75 -8.58 0.22
CA VAL A 323 -31.91 -9.00 -1.18
C VAL A 323 -32.97 -10.07 -1.24
N THR A 324 -34.07 -9.80 -1.93
CA THR A 324 -35.23 -10.74 -2.01
C THR A 324 -35.24 -11.60 -3.25
N LYS A 325 -34.47 -11.22 -4.28
CA LYS A 325 -34.42 -11.90 -5.57
C LYS A 325 -33.01 -12.54 -5.79
N ASP A 326 -32.94 -13.42 -6.76
CA ASP A 326 -31.65 -13.90 -7.26
C ASP A 326 -30.94 -12.76 -7.98
N ALA A 327 -29.72 -12.50 -7.59
CA ALA A 327 -28.92 -11.39 -8.07
C ALA A 327 -27.47 -11.81 -8.29
N VAL A 328 -26.82 -11.18 -9.24
CA VAL A 328 -25.41 -11.34 -9.54
C VAL A 328 -24.74 -9.97 -9.45
N TYR A 329 -23.77 -9.87 -8.56
CA TYR A 329 -22.90 -8.70 -8.45
C TYR A 329 -21.82 -8.77 -9.53
N THR A 330 -21.61 -7.72 -10.28
CA THR A 330 -20.60 -7.68 -11.34
C THR A 330 -20.04 -6.28 -11.54
N TYR A 331 -18.85 -6.20 -12.10
CA TYR A 331 -18.29 -4.95 -12.58
C TYR A 331 -18.53 -4.83 -14.09
N PRO A 332 -18.84 -3.61 -14.60
CA PRO A 332 -18.84 -3.41 -16.04
C PRO A 332 -17.43 -3.70 -16.58
N PRO A 333 -17.33 -4.27 -17.80
CA PRO A 333 -16.02 -4.44 -18.45
C PRO A 333 -15.32 -3.07 -18.51
N ALA A 334 -14.03 -3.03 -18.19
CA ALA A 334 -13.23 -1.82 -18.33
C ALA A 334 -13.25 -1.38 -19.80
N GLU A 335 -14.00 -0.32 -20.09
CA GLU A 335 -14.00 0.29 -21.43
C GLU A 335 -12.75 1.15 -21.57
N ASP A 336 -11.84 0.74 -22.45
CA ASP A 336 -10.75 1.59 -22.92
C ASP A 336 -11.35 2.68 -23.82
N LEU A 337 -11.72 3.80 -23.21
CA LEU A 337 -12.36 4.91 -23.90
C LEU A 337 -11.51 5.43 -25.06
N ASP A 338 -10.18 5.38 -24.97
CA ASP A 338 -9.28 5.78 -26.06
C ASP A 338 -9.36 4.80 -27.23
N LYS A 339 -9.39 3.51 -26.95
CA LYS A 339 -9.56 2.47 -27.96
C LYS A 339 -10.96 2.52 -28.56
N LEU A 340 -11.98 2.67 -27.71
CA LEU A 340 -13.37 2.80 -28.15
C LEU A 340 -13.56 4.03 -29.03
N TRP A 341 -12.99 5.17 -28.65
CA TRP A 341 -13.00 6.39 -29.45
C TRP A 341 -12.33 6.20 -30.81
N LYS A 342 -11.16 5.56 -30.86
CA LYS A 342 -10.48 5.23 -32.11
C LYS A 342 -11.33 4.33 -32.99
N MET A 343 -11.91 3.28 -32.41
CA MET A 343 -12.80 2.36 -33.15
C MET A 343 -14.04 3.10 -33.67
N THR A 344 -14.64 3.97 -32.87
CA THR A 344 -15.80 4.79 -33.25
C THR A 344 -15.47 5.75 -34.40
N THR A 345 -14.33 6.46 -34.30
CA THR A 345 -13.88 7.38 -35.36
C THR A 345 -13.42 6.68 -36.63
N GLU A 346 -12.95 5.42 -36.50
CA GLU A 346 -12.66 4.58 -37.66
C GLU A 346 -13.94 4.02 -38.28
N ALA A 347 -14.92 3.63 -37.47
CA ALA A 347 -16.23 3.16 -37.97
C ALA A 347 -16.98 4.24 -38.73
N ASP A 348 -16.90 5.49 -38.29
CA ASP A 348 -17.52 6.65 -38.97
C ASP A 348 -16.95 6.89 -40.38
N LYS A 349 -15.74 6.41 -40.68
CA LYS A 349 -15.15 6.43 -42.03
C LYS A 349 -15.80 5.44 -43.00
N PHE A 350 -16.53 4.44 -42.51
CA PHE A 350 -17.26 3.49 -43.32
C PHE A 350 -18.65 4.08 -43.64
N LYS A 351 -18.90 4.43 -44.90
CA LYS A 351 -20.13 5.08 -45.39
C LYS A 351 -21.46 4.36 -45.05
N ASN A 352 -21.40 3.16 -44.45
CA ASN A 352 -22.56 2.34 -44.15
C ASN A 352 -22.83 2.20 -42.65
N ILE A 353 -22.07 2.90 -41.77
CA ILE A 353 -22.21 2.84 -40.32
C ILE A 353 -22.38 4.26 -39.82
N GLU A 354 -23.56 4.56 -39.27
CA GLU A 354 -23.81 5.80 -38.55
C GLU A 354 -23.64 5.55 -37.03
N VAL A 355 -22.86 6.42 -36.39
CA VAL A 355 -22.69 6.35 -34.92
C VAL A 355 -23.75 7.26 -34.29
N ASP A 356 -24.51 6.69 -33.33
CA ASP A 356 -25.57 7.45 -32.66
C ASP A 356 -24.97 8.59 -31.80
N PRO A 357 -25.34 9.87 -32.09
CA PRO A 357 -24.91 11.03 -31.31
C PRO A 357 -25.26 10.94 -29.81
N VAL A 358 -26.37 10.31 -29.46
CA VAL A 358 -26.79 10.10 -28.08
C VAL A 358 -25.82 9.16 -27.36
N TRP A 359 -25.45 8.06 -28.04
CA TRP A 359 -24.46 7.12 -27.52
C TRP A 359 -23.08 7.77 -27.31
N ILE A 360 -22.62 8.66 -28.23
CA ILE A 360 -21.37 9.40 -28.07
C ILE A 360 -21.43 10.32 -26.85
N LYS A 361 -22.57 11.02 -26.66
CA LYS A 361 -22.75 11.89 -25.50
C LYS A 361 -22.75 11.09 -24.19
N ASP A 362 -23.44 9.99 -24.15
CA ASP A 362 -23.56 9.17 -22.94
C ASP A 362 -22.24 8.44 -22.61
N THR A 363 -21.50 8.00 -23.61
CA THR A 363 -20.23 7.24 -23.43
C THR A 363 -19.04 8.15 -23.18
N PHE A 364 -18.91 9.25 -23.93
CA PHE A 364 -17.71 10.12 -23.89
C PHE A 364 -17.96 11.47 -23.22
N GLY A 365 -19.22 11.82 -22.89
CA GLY A 365 -19.57 13.12 -22.32
C GLY A 365 -19.41 14.29 -23.32
N ILE A 366 -19.29 14.01 -24.62
CA ILE A 366 -19.06 15.00 -25.68
C ILE A 366 -20.40 15.34 -26.31
N GLU A 367 -20.77 16.63 -26.35
CA GLU A 367 -21.94 17.10 -27.12
C GLU A 367 -21.63 17.11 -28.60
N VAL A 368 -22.24 16.21 -29.33
CA VAL A 368 -22.16 16.14 -30.82
C VAL A 368 -23.37 16.81 -31.42
N LYS A 369 -23.17 17.73 -32.36
CA LYS A 369 -24.24 18.32 -33.16
C LYS A 369 -24.26 17.65 -34.52
N GLU A 370 -25.44 17.18 -34.94
CA GLU A 370 -25.63 16.72 -36.31
C GLU A 370 -25.30 17.83 -37.31
N VAL A 371 -24.30 17.61 -38.14
CA VAL A 371 -24.04 18.47 -39.31
C VAL A 371 -24.92 17.93 -40.44
N LYS A 372 -26.03 18.62 -40.75
CA LYS A 372 -26.79 18.27 -41.95
C LYS A 372 -25.85 18.34 -43.15
N PRO A 373 -25.76 17.29 -43.98
CA PRO A 373 -24.94 17.33 -45.17
C PRO A 373 -25.40 18.54 -46.00
N GLN A 374 -24.51 19.47 -46.25
CA GLN A 374 -24.76 20.50 -47.23
C GLN A 374 -25.05 19.78 -48.55
N SER A 375 -26.29 19.87 -49.01
CA SER A 375 -26.64 19.44 -50.37
C SER A 375 -25.65 20.15 -51.29
N ALA A 376 -24.81 19.36 -51.96
CA ALA A 376 -23.99 19.90 -53.05
C ALA A 376 -24.93 20.58 -53.99
N SER A 377 -24.91 21.94 -54.02
CA SER A 377 -25.57 22.71 -55.04
C SER A 377 -24.91 22.30 -56.36
N GLY A 378 -25.58 21.40 -57.04
CA GLY A 378 -25.17 21.02 -58.38
C GLY A 378 -25.12 22.29 -59.21
N THR A 379 -23.92 22.73 -59.53
CA THR A 379 -23.69 23.71 -60.58
C THR A 379 -24.26 23.07 -61.85
N LYS A 380 -25.48 23.44 -62.20
CA LYS A 380 -26.00 23.13 -63.52
C LYS A 380 -25.03 23.82 -64.54
N LEU A 381 -24.18 23.03 -65.13
CA LEU A 381 -23.43 23.40 -66.29
C LEU A 381 -24.48 23.79 -67.39
N ASN A 382 -24.56 25.06 -67.72
CA ASN A 382 -25.40 25.56 -68.75
C ASN A 382 -24.86 25.03 -70.05
N ILE A 383 -25.66 24.27 -70.81
CA ILE A 383 -25.25 23.64 -72.10
C ILE A 383 -24.89 24.70 -73.15
N GLU A 384 -25.22 25.99 -72.95
CA GLU A 384 -24.90 27.10 -73.87
C GLU A 384 -23.41 27.52 -73.87
N ASP A 385 -22.59 27.07 -72.88
CA ASP A 385 -21.16 27.41 -72.86
C ASP A 385 -20.26 26.46 -73.67
N TYR A 386 -20.80 25.36 -74.18
CA TYR A 386 -20.04 24.35 -74.94
C TYR A 386 -19.81 24.77 -76.40
N GLU A 387 -20.61 25.71 -77.00
CA GLU A 387 -20.46 26.13 -78.37
C GLU A 387 -19.40 27.25 -78.57
N ARG A 388 -18.80 27.76 -77.50
CA ARG A 388 -17.79 28.83 -77.65
C ARG A 388 -16.34 28.40 -77.61
N PHE A 389 -16.08 27.13 -77.54
CA PHE A 389 -14.68 26.61 -77.49
C PHE A 389 -14.20 25.87 -78.72
N PHE A 390 -15.03 25.83 -79.79
CA PHE A 390 -14.64 25.30 -81.08
C PHE A 390 -15.04 26.24 -82.20
N VAL A 391 -14.31 27.37 -82.34
CA VAL A 391 -14.11 28.09 -83.56
C VAL A 391 -12.66 28.60 -83.57
#